data_1af08f627b3db1cbf7ace96a48f2fa1d
#
_entry.id   1af08f627b3db1cbf7ace96a48f2fa1d
#
_cell.length_a   1.000
_cell.length_b   1.000
_cell.length_c   1.000
_cell.angle_alpha   90.00
_cell.angle_beta   90.00
_cell.angle_gamma   90.00
#
_symmetry.space_group_name_H-M   'P 1'
#
loop_
_entity.id
_entity.type
_entity.pdbx_description
1 polymer ?
#
loop_
_entity_poly.entity_id
_entity_poly.type
_entity_poly.pdbx_seq_one_letter_code
_entity_poly.pdbx_strand_id
1 'polypeptide(L)'
;NMVLLVDEAHNLVERGREMYSARLVKEDFLTLKKTVKEYKTGLDKYIDRCNKELLALKKEQCDMVVESAGSFTMQLSRLHSAIGTYLEDHEDSPVREEILQFYFEAGRFLDVSERLDDHYRIYTRLREDGSFLIREYCIDPSLRLQECMDEGVASILFSATFLPIQYYKQLLGGTKEDFEVYASSAFHKEQMQLLLASDVTSRYTRRCELEYYH
;
A
#
# COMPACT_ATOMS: atom_id res chain seq x y z
N ASN A 1 -4.97 -18.25 21.55
CA ASN A 1 -5.10 -17.09 22.47
C ASN A 1 -3.86 -16.20 22.21
N MET A 2 -4.07 -15.07 21.55
CA MET A 2 -3.00 -14.10 21.22
C MET A 2 -3.41 -12.76 21.79
N VAL A 3 -2.43 -12.05 22.41
CA VAL A 3 -2.57 -10.65 22.79
C VAL A 3 -1.63 -9.85 21.91
N LEU A 4 -2.14 -8.81 21.27
CA LEU A 4 -1.36 -7.91 20.40
C LEU A 4 -0.89 -6.72 21.25
N LEU A 5 0.42 -6.47 21.21
CA LEU A 5 1.04 -5.27 21.76
C LEU A 5 1.69 -4.50 20.61
N VAL A 6 1.19 -3.31 20.33
CA VAL A 6 1.68 -2.49 19.20
C VAL A 6 2.25 -1.20 19.72
N ASP A 7 3.57 -1.08 19.65
CA ASP A 7 4.28 0.16 19.95
C ASP A 7 4.31 1.06 18.72
N GLU A 8 4.44 2.37 18.96
CA GLU A 8 4.39 3.42 17.94
C GLU A 8 3.18 3.27 17.01
N ALA A 9 2.04 2.86 17.59
CA ALA A 9 0.84 2.49 16.85
C ALA A 9 0.23 3.65 16.03
N HIS A 10 0.67 4.89 16.24
CA HIS A 10 0.31 6.01 15.38
C HIS A 10 0.73 5.79 13.91
N ASN A 11 1.81 5.04 13.68
CA ASN A 11 2.28 4.67 12.35
C ASN A 11 1.39 3.61 11.67
N LEU A 12 0.59 2.87 12.46
CA LEU A 12 -0.22 1.77 11.93
C LEU A 12 -1.30 2.27 10.97
N VAL A 13 -1.75 3.51 11.11
CA VAL A 13 -2.72 4.13 10.19
C VAL A 13 -2.16 4.18 8.76
N GLU A 14 -0.98 4.78 8.59
CA GLU A 14 -0.36 4.89 7.26
C GLU A 14 0.10 3.52 6.74
N ARG A 15 0.65 2.68 7.61
CA ARG A 15 1.01 1.31 7.25
C ARG A 15 -0.21 0.50 6.84
N GLY A 16 -1.34 0.64 7.54
CA GLY A 16 -2.60 0.00 7.19
C GLY A 16 -3.08 0.46 5.81
N ARG A 17 -3.07 1.76 5.54
CA ARG A 17 -3.40 2.29 4.21
C ARG A 17 -2.57 1.64 3.11
N GLU A 18 -1.25 1.56 3.28
CA GLU A 18 -0.36 0.92 2.30
C GLU A 18 -0.57 -0.61 2.22
N MET A 19 -0.76 -1.27 3.35
CA MET A 19 -0.99 -2.73 3.40
C MET A 19 -2.26 -3.15 2.69
N TYR A 20 -3.33 -2.37 2.83
CA TYR A 20 -4.63 -2.67 2.23
C TYR A 20 -4.84 -2.00 0.88
N SER A 21 -3.82 -1.37 0.32
CA SER A 21 -3.84 -0.80 -1.03
C SER A 21 -3.07 -1.67 -2.01
N ALA A 22 -3.45 -1.57 -3.29
CA ALA A 22 -2.73 -2.20 -4.38
C ALA A 22 -2.54 -1.23 -5.55
N ARG A 23 -1.49 -1.44 -6.32
CA ARG A 23 -1.21 -0.64 -7.51
C ARG A 23 -0.59 -1.49 -8.60
N LEU A 24 -0.85 -1.12 -9.84
CA LEU A 24 -0.19 -1.70 -11.00
C LEU A 24 0.27 -0.58 -11.95
N VAL A 25 1.41 -0.79 -12.56
CA VAL A 25 2.01 0.13 -13.51
C VAL A 25 1.94 -0.48 -14.91
N LYS A 26 1.42 0.28 -15.87
CA LYS A 26 1.24 -0.20 -17.24
C LYS A 26 2.55 -0.65 -17.90
N GLU A 27 3.64 0.01 -17.59
CA GLU A 27 4.96 -0.26 -18.15
C GLU A 27 5.51 -1.63 -17.70
N ASP A 28 5.10 -2.12 -16.51
CA ASP A 28 5.48 -3.46 -16.02
C ASP A 28 4.87 -4.56 -16.88
N PHE A 29 3.64 -4.37 -17.39
CA PHE A 29 3.04 -5.27 -18.38
C PHE A 29 3.83 -5.33 -19.68
N LEU A 30 4.39 -4.21 -20.13
CA LEU A 30 5.21 -4.17 -21.34
C LEU A 30 6.57 -4.84 -21.15
N THR A 31 7.15 -4.73 -19.95
CA THR A 31 8.38 -5.41 -19.58
C THR A 31 8.15 -6.91 -19.54
N LEU A 32 7.14 -7.36 -18.79
CA LEU A 32 6.76 -8.76 -18.73
C LEU A 32 6.45 -9.33 -20.11
N LYS A 33 5.76 -8.57 -20.98
CA LYS A 33 5.46 -9.00 -22.35
C LYS A 33 6.71 -9.32 -23.16
N LYS A 34 7.78 -8.53 -23.03
CA LYS A 34 9.05 -8.80 -23.74
C LYS A 34 9.63 -10.14 -23.30
N THR A 35 9.72 -10.36 -21.99
CA THR A 35 10.20 -11.59 -21.38
C THR A 35 9.39 -12.82 -21.83
N VAL A 36 8.07 -12.80 -21.63
CA VAL A 36 7.22 -13.95 -21.97
C VAL A 36 7.18 -14.26 -23.48
N LYS A 37 7.35 -13.25 -24.34
CA LYS A 37 7.41 -13.42 -25.78
C LYS A 37 8.73 -14.06 -26.22
N GLU A 38 9.85 -13.65 -25.63
CA GLU A 38 11.18 -14.23 -25.90
C GLU A 38 11.18 -15.72 -25.60
N TYR A 39 10.58 -16.13 -24.49
CA TYR A 39 10.51 -17.53 -24.05
C TYR A 39 9.26 -18.28 -24.55
N LYS A 40 8.45 -17.70 -25.43
CA LYS A 40 7.28 -18.30 -26.08
C LYS A 40 6.29 -18.94 -25.11
N THR A 41 6.06 -18.29 -23.97
CA THR A 41 5.19 -18.82 -22.89
C THR A 41 3.70 -18.86 -23.26
N GLY A 42 3.27 -18.13 -24.31
CA GLY A 42 1.87 -18.00 -24.71
C GLY A 42 1.04 -17.03 -23.85
N LEU A 43 1.68 -16.37 -22.88
CA LEU A 43 1.01 -15.40 -21.99
C LEU A 43 0.82 -14.01 -22.64
N ASP A 44 1.55 -13.72 -23.70
CA ASP A 44 1.57 -12.42 -24.40
C ASP A 44 0.18 -11.92 -24.79
N LYS A 45 -0.71 -12.81 -25.26
CA LYS A 45 -2.09 -12.48 -25.64
C LYS A 45 -2.95 -11.96 -24.47
N TYR A 46 -2.71 -12.46 -23.24
CA TYR A 46 -3.42 -12.01 -22.05
C TYR A 46 -2.89 -10.66 -21.60
N ILE A 47 -1.58 -10.47 -21.65
CA ILE A 47 -0.91 -9.20 -21.34
C ILE A 47 -1.38 -8.10 -22.31
N ASP A 48 -1.52 -8.41 -23.60
CA ASP A 48 -2.02 -7.46 -24.60
C ASP A 48 -3.46 -6.99 -24.31
N ARG A 49 -4.31 -7.86 -23.82
CA ARG A 49 -5.66 -7.48 -23.40
C ARG A 49 -5.64 -6.53 -22.21
N CYS A 50 -4.85 -6.84 -21.18
CA CYS A 50 -4.67 -5.94 -20.04
C CYS A 50 -4.11 -4.58 -20.47
N ASN A 51 -3.07 -4.58 -21.32
CA ASN A 51 -2.45 -3.35 -21.81
C ASN A 51 -3.43 -2.50 -22.65
N LYS A 52 -4.33 -3.12 -23.41
CA LYS A 52 -5.38 -2.41 -24.16
C LYS A 52 -6.32 -1.65 -23.21
N GLU A 53 -6.76 -2.29 -22.15
CA GLU A 53 -7.64 -1.65 -21.14
C GLU A 53 -6.92 -0.52 -20.40
N LEU A 54 -5.65 -0.74 -19.99
CA LEU A 54 -4.84 0.32 -19.37
C LEU A 54 -4.59 1.50 -20.30
N LEU A 55 -4.46 1.26 -21.62
CA LEU A 55 -4.35 2.33 -22.61
C LEU A 55 -5.65 3.11 -22.77
N ALA A 56 -6.81 2.46 -22.69
CA ALA A 56 -8.10 3.12 -22.72
C ALA A 56 -8.25 4.01 -21.46
N LEU A 57 -7.97 3.47 -20.27
CA LEU A 57 -7.96 4.24 -19.03
C LEU A 57 -7.00 5.44 -19.08
N LYS A 58 -5.79 5.26 -19.61
CA LYS A 58 -4.82 6.35 -19.77
C LYS A 58 -5.34 7.47 -20.69
N LYS A 59 -6.09 7.15 -21.72
CA LYS A 59 -6.63 8.14 -22.66
C LYS A 59 -7.86 8.88 -22.13
N GLU A 60 -8.72 8.17 -21.42
CA GLU A 60 -10.03 8.66 -21.03
C GLU A 60 -10.08 9.18 -19.60
N GLN A 61 -9.27 8.59 -18.72
CA GLN A 61 -9.35 8.79 -17.27
C GLN A 61 -7.95 8.93 -16.64
N CYS A 62 -7.12 9.83 -17.16
CA CYS A 62 -5.80 10.09 -16.65
C CYS A 62 -5.82 11.14 -15.53
N ASP A 63 -5.03 10.93 -14.47
CA ASP A 63 -4.88 11.81 -13.32
C ASP A 63 -6.21 12.13 -12.60
N MET A 64 -7.05 11.12 -12.42
CA MET A 64 -8.36 11.29 -11.79
C MET A 64 -8.76 10.10 -10.91
N VAL A 65 -9.73 10.33 -10.04
CA VAL A 65 -10.46 9.28 -9.33
C VAL A 65 -11.48 8.67 -10.29
N VAL A 66 -11.52 7.35 -10.36
CA VAL A 66 -12.42 6.59 -11.21
C VAL A 66 -13.36 5.74 -10.36
N GLU A 67 -14.55 5.49 -10.85
CA GLU A 67 -15.56 4.70 -10.11
C GLU A 67 -15.20 3.20 -10.11
N SER A 68 -14.54 2.73 -11.15
CA SER A 68 -14.19 1.32 -11.34
C SER A 68 -12.99 1.17 -12.26
N ALA A 69 -12.21 0.12 -12.04
CA ALA A 69 -11.18 -0.33 -12.99
C ALA A 69 -11.82 -1.04 -14.23
N GLY A 70 -13.13 -1.21 -14.23
CA GLY A 70 -13.92 -1.70 -15.38
C GLY A 70 -13.49 -3.08 -15.86
N SER A 71 -13.38 -3.21 -17.20
CA SER A 71 -12.96 -4.45 -17.86
C SER A 71 -11.50 -4.84 -17.58
N PHE A 72 -10.68 -3.90 -17.09
CA PHE A 72 -9.28 -4.19 -16.77
C PHE A 72 -9.16 -5.29 -15.70
N THR A 73 -9.91 -5.21 -14.59
CA THR A 73 -9.89 -6.22 -13.52
C THR A 73 -10.23 -7.62 -14.05
N MET A 74 -11.22 -7.72 -14.94
CA MET A 74 -11.56 -9.00 -15.56
C MET A 74 -10.44 -9.55 -16.46
N GLN A 75 -9.76 -8.70 -17.25
CA GLN A 75 -8.63 -9.15 -18.07
C GLN A 75 -7.42 -9.52 -17.19
N LEU A 76 -7.22 -8.80 -16.10
CA LEU A 76 -6.16 -9.11 -15.11
C LEU A 76 -6.39 -10.47 -14.45
N SER A 77 -7.62 -10.78 -14.05
CA SER A 77 -7.98 -12.08 -13.48
C SER A 77 -7.70 -13.24 -14.47
N ARG A 78 -8.00 -13.04 -15.74
CA ARG A 78 -7.67 -14.03 -16.79
C ARG A 78 -6.16 -14.20 -16.98
N LEU A 79 -5.42 -13.11 -16.94
CA LEU A 79 -3.95 -13.16 -17.01
C LEU A 79 -3.38 -13.86 -15.78
N HIS A 80 -3.85 -13.51 -14.58
CA HIS A 80 -3.43 -14.12 -13.33
C HIS A 80 -3.66 -15.65 -13.34
N SER A 81 -4.85 -16.12 -13.75
CA SER A 81 -5.13 -17.54 -13.87
C SER A 81 -4.22 -18.23 -14.90
N ALA A 82 -3.97 -17.59 -16.04
CA ALA A 82 -3.10 -18.15 -17.08
C ALA A 82 -1.63 -18.24 -16.59
N ILE A 83 -1.17 -17.26 -15.81
CA ILE A 83 0.15 -17.29 -15.18
C ILE A 83 0.20 -18.42 -14.16
N GLY A 84 -0.81 -18.60 -13.29
CA GLY A 84 -0.85 -19.69 -12.33
C GLY A 84 -0.67 -21.05 -13.00
N THR A 85 -1.45 -21.35 -14.04
CA THR A 85 -1.30 -22.58 -14.83
C THR A 85 0.09 -22.73 -15.45
N TYR A 86 0.65 -21.64 -16.00
CA TYR A 86 2.00 -21.69 -16.57
C TYR A 86 3.06 -22.04 -15.50
N LEU A 87 2.96 -21.44 -14.31
CA LEU A 87 3.90 -21.69 -13.21
C LEU A 87 3.83 -23.12 -12.64
N GLU A 88 2.64 -23.73 -12.67
CA GLU A 88 2.44 -25.14 -12.29
C GLU A 88 3.05 -26.10 -13.32
N ASP A 89 2.88 -25.80 -14.60
CA ASP A 89 3.34 -26.66 -15.70
C ASP A 89 4.87 -26.52 -16.00
N HIS A 90 5.51 -25.42 -15.54
CA HIS A 90 6.87 -25.05 -15.93
C HIS A 90 7.73 -24.66 -14.71
N GLU A 91 7.99 -25.61 -13.81
CA GLU A 91 8.77 -25.35 -12.58
C GLU A 91 10.20 -24.88 -12.86
N ASP A 92 10.84 -25.39 -13.91
CA ASP A 92 12.23 -25.08 -14.29
C ASP A 92 12.35 -23.94 -15.32
N SER A 93 11.29 -23.14 -15.52
CA SER A 93 11.34 -22.04 -16.49
C SER A 93 12.37 -20.98 -16.09
N PRO A 94 13.28 -20.55 -16.99
CA PRO A 94 14.30 -19.56 -16.70
C PRO A 94 13.73 -18.17 -16.37
N VAL A 95 12.47 -17.91 -16.71
CA VAL A 95 11.75 -16.66 -16.44
C VAL A 95 10.72 -16.79 -15.32
N ARG A 96 10.77 -17.90 -14.59
CA ARG A 96 9.81 -18.21 -13.54
C ARG A 96 9.74 -17.11 -12.47
N GLU A 97 10.87 -16.60 -12.03
CA GLU A 97 10.94 -15.63 -10.95
C GLU A 97 10.28 -14.28 -11.32
N GLU A 98 10.54 -13.79 -12.53
CA GLU A 98 9.93 -12.55 -13.04
C GLU A 98 8.41 -12.69 -13.21
N ILE A 99 7.96 -13.84 -13.72
CA ILE A 99 6.54 -14.15 -13.87
C ILE A 99 5.88 -14.31 -12.50
N LEU A 100 6.54 -14.94 -11.53
CA LEU A 100 6.06 -15.16 -10.18
C LEU A 100 5.90 -13.83 -9.42
N GLN A 101 6.86 -12.91 -9.56
CA GLN A 101 6.76 -11.58 -8.97
C GLN A 101 5.52 -10.85 -9.48
N PHE A 102 5.33 -10.82 -10.79
CA PHE A 102 4.14 -10.20 -11.39
C PHE A 102 2.84 -10.90 -10.98
N TYR A 103 2.87 -12.23 -10.84
CA TYR A 103 1.75 -13.01 -10.34
C TYR A 103 1.28 -12.53 -8.96
N PHE A 104 2.21 -12.34 -8.03
CA PHE A 104 1.86 -11.83 -6.69
C PHE A 104 1.37 -10.39 -6.71
N GLU A 105 1.95 -9.52 -7.54
CA GLU A 105 1.49 -8.14 -7.67
C GLU A 105 0.07 -8.08 -8.27
N ALA A 106 -0.20 -8.86 -9.31
CA ALA A 106 -1.52 -8.98 -9.92
C ALA A 106 -2.55 -9.60 -8.95
N GLY A 107 -2.17 -10.65 -8.23
CA GLY A 107 -2.98 -11.30 -7.20
C GLY A 107 -3.37 -10.31 -6.11
N ARG A 108 -2.39 -9.56 -5.58
CA ARG A 108 -2.67 -8.52 -4.57
C ARG A 108 -3.65 -7.46 -5.06
N PHE A 109 -3.53 -7.03 -6.32
CA PHE A 109 -4.48 -6.07 -6.90
C PHE A 109 -5.89 -6.67 -6.97
N LEU A 110 -6.02 -7.92 -7.41
CA LEU A 110 -7.31 -8.61 -7.45
C LEU A 110 -7.92 -8.83 -6.06
N ASP A 111 -7.10 -9.19 -5.07
CA ASP A 111 -7.55 -9.35 -3.68
C ASP A 111 -8.10 -8.04 -3.09
N VAL A 112 -7.50 -6.91 -3.43
CA VAL A 112 -8.01 -5.59 -3.02
C VAL A 112 -9.28 -5.25 -3.80
N SER A 113 -9.31 -5.55 -5.11
CA SER A 113 -10.50 -5.32 -5.95
C SER A 113 -11.76 -6.03 -5.42
N GLU A 114 -11.60 -7.22 -4.82
CA GLU A 114 -12.72 -7.98 -4.22
C GLU A 114 -13.22 -7.37 -2.90
N ARG A 115 -12.40 -6.52 -2.26
CA ARG A 115 -12.69 -5.91 -0.95
C ARG A 115 -13.04 -4.43 -1.03
N LEU A 116 -13.19 -3.89 -2.24
CA LEU A 116 -13.52 -2.47 -2.44
C LEU A 116 -14.86 -2.12 -1.82
N ASP A 117 -14.85 -1.10 -0.99
CA ASP A 117 -16.02 -0.51 -0.34
C ASP A 117 -15.86 1.03 -0.24
N ASP A 118 -16.66 1.69 0.55
CA ASP A 118 -16.62 3.14 0.73
C ASP A 118 -15.31 3.66 1.35
N HIS A 119 -14.51 2.77 1.95
CA HIS A 119 -13.19 3.09 2.54
C HIS A 119 -12.07 3.12 1.48
N TYR A 120 -12.39 2.85 0.21
CA TYR A 120 -11.43 2.83 -0.88
C TYR A 120 -11.71 3.91 -1.92
N ARG A 121 -10.65 4.29 -2.65
CA ARG A 121 -10.76 5.06 -3.91
C ARG A 121 -9.85 4.46 -4.95
N ILE A 122 -10.37 4.37 -6.17
CA ILE A 122 -9.56 3.96 -7.31
C ILE A 122 -9.13 5.23 -8.02
N TYR A 123 -7.86 5.35 -8.33
CA TYR A 123 -7.37 6.47 -9.12
C TYR A 123 -6.30 6.06 -10.11
N THR A 124 -6.19 6.85 -11.16
CA THR A 124 -5.13 6.74 -12.18
C THR A 124 -4.19 7.91 -12.06
N ARG A 125 -2.94 7.71 -12.44
CA ARG A 125 -1.93 8.76 -12.41
C ARG A 125 -0.88 8.58 -13.50
N LEU A 126 -0.52 9.67 -14.15
CA LEU A 126 0.67 9.75 -14.97
C LEU A 126 1.82 10.24 -14.10
N ARG A 127 2.89 9.44 -14.00
CA ARG A 127 4.07 9.80 -13.22
C ARG A 127 4.99 10.73 -14.01
N GLU A 128 5.94 11.37 -13.34
CA GLU A 128 6.92 12.25 -13.95
C GLU A 128 7.82 11.51 -14.96
N ASP A 129 8.06 10.22 -14.78
CA ASP A 129 8.78 9.35 -15.70
C ASP A 129 7.95 8.90 -16.92
N GLY A 130 6.70 9.37 -17.04
CA GLY A 130 5.77 9.03 -18.10
C GLY A 130 5.06 7.69 -17.93
N SER A 131 5.35 6.93 -16.85
CA SER A 131 4.65 5.69 -16.55
C SER A 131 3.21 5.96 -16.07
N PHE A 132 2.29 5.05 -16.44
CA PHE A 132 0.88 5.15 -16.07
C PHE A 132 0.54 4.16 -14.97
N LEU A 133 -0.02 4.68 -13.88
CA LEU A 133 -0.38 3.95 -12.67
C LEU A 133 -1.90 3.87 -12.52
N ILE A 134 -2.41 2.69 -12.16
CA ILE A 134 -3.72 2.51 -11.54
C ILE A 134 -3.53 2.04 -10.10
N ARG A 135 -4.27 2.62 -9.17
CA ARG A 135 -4.18 2.29 -7.74
C ARG A 135 -5.56 2.18 -7.12
N GLU A 136 -5.77 1.12 -6.38
CA GLU A 136 -6.84 0.94 -5.42
C GLU A 136 -6.30 1.31 -4.06
N TYR A 137 -6.73 2.46 -3.55
CA TYR A 137 -6.17 3.08 -2.35
C TYR A 137 -7.15 3.00 -1.19
N CYS A 138 -6.74 2.36 -0.12
CA CYS A 138 -7.45 2.35 1.15
C CYS A 138 -7.27 3.70 1.85
N ILE A 139 -8.32 4.52 1.91
CA ILE A 139 -8.29 5.80 2.61
C ILE A 139 -8.48 5.63 4.11
N ASP A 140 -9.31 4.67 4.49
CA ASP A 140 -9.62 4.39 5.89
C ASP A 140 -9.37 2.90 6.19
N PRO A 141 -8.26 2.57 6.90
CA PRO A 141 -7.90 1.20 7.22
C PRO A 141 -8.62 0.66 8.46
N SER A 142 -9.46 1.46 9.14
CA SER A 142 -10.02 1.15 10.46
C SER A 142 -10.73 -0.20 10.51
N LEU A 143 -11.59 -0.48 9.55
CA LEU A 143 -12.33 -1.75 9.47
C LEU A 143 -11.38 -2.95 9.34
N ARG A 144 -10.37 -2.83 8.48
CA ARG A 144 -9.41 -3.92 8.25
C ARG A 144 -8.48 -4.15 9.44
N LEU A 145 -8.09 -3.05 10.11
CA LEU A 145 -7.30 -3.14 11.34
C LEU A 145 -8.11 -3.77 12.47
N GLN A 146 -9.39 -3.41 12.58
CA GLN A 146 -10.30 -4.02 13.54
C GLN A 146 -10.45 -5.53 13.31
N GLU A 147 -10.72 -5.94 12.06
CA GLU A 147 -10.80 -7.36 11.68
C GLU A 147 -9.55 -8.15 12.13
N CYS A 148 -8.35 -7.59 11.91
CA CYS A 148 -7.10 -8.21 12.37
C CYS A 148 -6.98 -8.24 13.89
N MET A 149 -7.42 -7.22 14.61
CA MET A 149 -7.36 -7.18 16.07
C MET A 149 -8.34 -8.15 16.72
N ASP A 150 -9.48 -8.36 16.08
CA ASP A 150 -10.54 -9.28 16.54
C ASP A 150 -10.13 -10.77 16.45
N GLU A 151 -9.08 -11.09 15.69
CA GLU A 151 -8.46 -12.43 15.73
C GLU A 151 -7.73 -12.70 17.06
N GLY A 152 -7.36 -11.64 17.79
CA GLY A 152 -6.74 -11.72 19.11
C GLY A 152 -7.76 -11.74 20.25
N VAL A 153 -7.29 -12.08 21.44
CA VAL A 153 -8.11 -11.99 22.69
C VAL A 153 -8.16 -10.54 23.18
N ALA A 154 -7.10 -9.79 22.97
CA ALA A 154 -6.99 -8.38 23.31
C ALA A 154 -5.90 -7.72 22.48
N SER A 155 -6.06 -6.41 22.26
CA SER A 155 -5.08 -5.57 21.60
C SER A 155 -4.77 -4.34 22.46
N ILE A 156 -3.49 -4.05 22.65
CA ILE A 156 -3.01 -2.86 23.35
C ILE A 156 -2.17 -2.05 22.38
N LEU A 157 -2.67 -0.88 22.02
CA LEU A 157 -2.03 0.05 21.12
C LEU A 157 -1.49 1.22 21.93
N PHE A 158 -0.22 1.56 21.78
CA PHE A 158 0.37 2.66 22.54
C PHE A 158 1.35 3.47 21.70
N SER A 159 1.50 4.73 22.04
CA SER A 159 2.42 5.67 21.41
C SER A 159 2.60 6.91 22.29
N ALA A 160 3.75 7.54 22.23
CA ALA A 160 3.98 8.84 22.85
C ALA A 160 3.21 9.98 22.17
N THR A 161 2.69 9.77 20.94
CA THR A 161 2.12 10.80 20.07
C THR A 161 0.67 10.56 19.69
N PHE A 162 -0.09 9.80 20.47
CA PHE A 162 -1.53 9.56 20.25
C PHE A 162 -2.42 10.77 20.58
N LEU A 163 -2.08 11.93 20.08
CA LEU A 163 -2.87 13.14 20.32
C LEU A 163 -3.33 13.76 19.00
N PRO A 164 -4.64 14.04 18.82
CA PRO A 164 -5.77 13.70 19.74
C PRO A 164 -6.11 12.20 19.69
N ILE A 165 -6.33 11.59 20.86
CA ILE A 165 -6.53 10.14 20.97
C ILE A 165 -7.76 9.65 20.19
N GLN A 166 -8.84 10.42 20.14
CA GLN A 166 -10.08 10.07 19.43
C GLN A 166 -9.86 9.90 17.93
N TYR A 167 -8.98 10.70 17.33
CA TYR A 167 -8.62 10.57 15.93
C TYR A 167 -7.95 9.22 15.64
N TYR A 168 -6.94 8.87 16.45
CA TYR A 168 -6.25 7.59 16.29
C TYR A 168 -7.14 6.40 16.63
N LYS A 169 -7.94 6.50 17.71
CA LYS A 169 -8.89 5.45 18.09
C LYS A 169 -9.82 5.10 16.93
N GLN A 170 -10.38 6.09 16.26
CA GLN A 170 -11.26 5.89 15.11
C GLN A 170 -10.52 5.22 13.95
N LEU A 171 -9.36 5.75 13.54
CA LEU A 171 -8.60 5.25 12.38
C LEU A 171 -7.95 3.88 12.62
N LEU A 172 -7.74 3.51 13.88
CA LEU A 172 -7.22 2.20 14.28
C LEU A 172 -8.32 1.16 14.51
N GLY A 173 -9.59 1.50 14.24
CA GLY A 173 -10.71 0.58 14.38
C GLY A 173 -11.24 0.45 15.81
N GLY A 174 -10.84 1.36 16.72
CA GLY A 174 -11.34 1.37 18.08
C GLY A 174 -12.80 1.80 18.18
N THR A 175 -13.51 1.21 19.10
CA THR A 175 -14.93 1.45 19.39
C THR A 175 -15.11 2.35 20.62
N LYS A 176 -16.35 2.76 20.91
CA LYS A 176 -16.65 3.56 22.11
C LYS A 176 -16.41 2.78 23.41
N GLU A 177 -16.43 1.46 23.34
CA GLU A 177 -16.27 0.56 24.48
C GLU A 177 -14.82 0.31 24.87
N ASP A 178 -13.87 0.64 23.96
CA ASP A 178 -12.46 0.45 24.21
C ASP A 178 -11.91 1.48 25.19
N PHE A 179 -11.04 1.03 26.08
CA PHE A 179 -10.45 1.86 27.11
C PHE A 179 -9.39 2.81 26.54
N GLU A 180 -9.33 4.00 27.12
CA GLU A 180 -8.32 5.01 26.84
C GLU A 180 -7.52 5.27 28.10
N VAL A 181 -6.20 5.16 28.02
CA VAL A 181 -5.31 5.36 29.15
C VAL A 181 -4.31 6.46 28.83
N TYR A 182 -4.27 7.47 29.68
CA TYR A 182 -3.29 8.54 29.60
C TYR A 182 -2.23 8.32 30.68
N ALA A 183 -1.02 7.98 30.26
CA ALA A 183 0.10 7.86 31.15
C ALA A 183 0.76 9.24 31.35
N SER A 184 0.91 9.67 32.59
CA SER A 184 1.69 10.86 32.92
C SER A 184 3.18 10.60 32.68
N SER A 185 3.94 11.64 32.36
CA SER A 185 5.39 11.55 32.27
C SER A 185 5.98 11.07 33.60
N ALA A 186 6.89 10.09 33.54
CA ALA A 186 7.69 9.66 34.69
C ALA A 186 8.72 10.71 35.11
N PHE A 187 8.97 11.72 34.27
CA PHE A 187 9.95 12.79 34.54
C PHE A 187 9.23 14.05 35.02
N HIS A 188 9.74 14.65 36.07
CA HIS A 188 9.23 15.94 36.56
C HIS A 188 9.68 17.07 35.63
N LYS A 189 8.88 18.16 35.59
CA LYS A 189 9.17 19.33 34.72
C LYS A 189 10.50 19.96 35.00
N GLU A 190 10.93 19.93 36.25
CA GLU A 190 12.23 20.46 36.70
C GLU A 190 13.45 19.66 36.20
N GLN A 191 13.21 18.44 35.71
CA GLN A 191 14.24 17.60 35.09
C GLN A 191 14.39 17.87 33.58
N MET A 192 13.55 18.73 33.01
CA MET A 192 13.56 19.08 31.59
C MET A 192 14.33 20.39 31.39
N GLN A 193 15.36 20.34 30.54
CA GLN A 193 16.02 21.52 30.03
C GLN A 193 15.70 21.70 28.56
N LEU A 194 15.12 22.83 28.17
CA LEU A 194 14.86 23.19 26.81
C LEU A 194 15.94 24.14 26.28
N LEU A 195 16.69 23.69 25.28
CA LEU A 195 17.69 24.50 24.58
C LEU A 195 17.17 24.81 23.17
N LEU A 196 17.13 26.08 22.82
CA LEU A 196 16.78 26.56 21.49
C LEU A 196 18.03 26.98 20.74
N ALA A 197 18.48 26.17 19.79
CA ALA A 197 19.55 26.52 18.88
C ALA A 197 18.93 27.26 17.69
N SER A 198 19.03 28.59 17.67
CA SER A 198 18.45 29.44 16.61
C SER A 198 19.33 29.56 15.36
N ASP A 199 20.57 29.13 15.46
CA ASP A 199 21.63 29.17 14.45
C ASP A 199 21.74 27.89 13.61
N VAL A 200 21.07 26.81 14.04
CA VAL A 200 21.01 25.54 13.30
C VAL A 200 19.61 25.27 12.72
N THR A 201 19.59 24.57 11.63
CA THR A 201 18.33 24.16 10.98
C THR A 201 18.27 22.66 10.75
N SER A 202 17.14 22.04 11.05
CA SER A 202 16.84 20.64 10.73
C SER A 202 16.27 20.47 9.32
N ARG A 203 16.20 21.55 8.53
CA ARG A 203 15.62 21.53 7.18
C ARG A 203 16.36 20.52 6.31
N TYR A 204 15.62 19.56 5.72
CA TYR A 204 16.18 18.45 4.96
C TYR A 204 17.16 18.92 3.85
N THR A 205 16.80 19.97 3.12
CA THR A 205 17.62 20.53 2.01
C THR A 205 18.94 21.14 2.48
N ARG A 206 19.10 21.42 3.79
CA ARG A 206 20.31 22.05 4.36
C ARG A 206 21.09 21.12 5.29
N ARG A 207 20.65 19.87 5.43
CA ARG A 207 21.30 18.89 6.36
C ARG A 207 22.75 18.55 6.01
N CYS A 208 23.14 18.75 4.75
CA CYS A 208 24.50 18.43 4.28
C CYS A 208 25.41 19.64 4.17
N GLU A 209 24.98 20.82 4.63
CA GLU A 209 25.83 22.01 4.64
C GLU A 209 26.83 21.91 5.80
N LEU A 210 28.14 21.91 5.49
CA LEU A 210 29.23 21.73 6.44
C LEU A 210 29.26 22.78 7.57
N GLU A 211 28.68 23.96 7.34
CA GLU A 211 28.60 25.05 8.32
C GLU A 211 27.81 24.69 9.60
N TYR A 212 27.05 23.60 9.59
CA TYR A 212 26.24 23.16 10.74
C TYR A 212 26.87 22.03 11.57
N TYR A 213 28.10 21.59 11.25
CA TYR A 213 28.78 20.50 11.94
C TYR A 213 29.97 20.94 12.78
N HIS A 214 30.13 22.25 13.01
CA HIS A 214 31.20 22.81 13.81
C HIS A 214 30.74 23.39 15.16
#